data_2a048b543f0789c82a8cd11efbb70639
#
_entry.id   2a048b543f0789c82a8cd11efbb70639
#
_cell.length_a   1.000
_cell.length_b   1.000
_cell.length_c   1.000
_cell.angle_alpha   90.00
_cell.angle_beta   90.00
_cell.angle_gamma   90.00
#
_symmetry.space_group_name_H-M   'P 1'
#
loop_
_entity.id
_entity.type
_entity.pdbx_description
1 polymer ?
#
loop_
_entity_poly.entity_id
_entity_poly.type
_entity_poly.pdbx_seq_one_letter_code
_entity_poly.pdbx_strand_id
1 'polypeptide(L)'
;DYRDLFTTRKTFMSMPLAALYGTATGDGWTAYEFDDDSPRVGLLTHVSFLAANSHAVRSSPTLRGKALRERFLCQKVPDPPPDVDFSTLEENEHATTARERLDAHNSNPSCAGCHLITDPMGLTLENFDGAGIFRGIENGTELDITGELDGIFYDDVDGLATAMRNHPKLSACLVNRLYAYGTGGPVSLRY
;
A
#
# COMPACT_ATOMS: atom_id res chain seq x y z
N ASP A 1 10.48 -7.04 -17.21
CA ASP A 1 10.48 -7.87 -16.01
C ASP A 1 9.24 -7.51 -15.16
N TYR A 2 8.58 -8.53 -14.55
CA TYR A 2 7.45 -8.31 -13.65
C TYR A 2 7.75 -7.31 -12.53
N ARG A 3 8.95 -7.34 -11.99
CA ARG A 3 9.38 -6.45 -10.91
C ARG A 3 9.38 -4.97 -11.31
N ASP A 4 9.53 -4.67 -12.60
CA ASP A 4 9.52 -3.29 -13.11
C ASP A 4 8.15 -2.62 -12.98
N LEU A 5 7.07 -3.42 -12.80
CA LEU A 5 5.74 -2.90 -12.50
C LEU A 5 5.67 -2.11 -11.19
N PHE A 6 6.63 -2.28 -10.29
CA PHE A 6 6.68 -1.54 -9.02
C PHE A 6 7.37 -0.18 -9.16
N THR A 7 8.25 -0.02 -10.13
CA THR A 7 9.06 1.21 -10.30
C THR A 7 8.80 1.96 -11.61
N THR A 8 7.96 1.42 -12.50
CA THR A 8 7.64 2.10 -13.76
C THR A 8 6.76 3.32 -13.52
N ARG A 9 7.00 4.39 -14.28
CA ARG A 9 6.10 5.55 -14.37
C ARG A 9 5.17 5.48 -15.58
N LYS A 10 5.26 4.40 -16.38
CA LYS A 10 4.44 4.16 -17.56
C LYS A 10 3.14 3.48 -17.21
N THR A 11 2.05 3.98 -17.78
CA THR A 11 0.71 3.45 -17.59
C THR A 11 -0.15 3.70 -18.82
N PHE A 12 -1.41 3.30 -18.74
CA PHE A 12 -2.44 3.67 -19.72
C PHE A 12 -3.57 4.40 -18.98
N MET A 13 -4.09 5.45 -19.62
CA MET A 13 -5.17 6.26 -19.05
C MET A 13 -6.34 6.36 -20.00
N SER A 14 -7.53 6.31 -19.44
CA SER A 14 -8.76 6.81 -20.04
C SER A 14 -9.09 8.19 -19.48
N MET A 15 -9.97 8.96 -20.12
CA MET A 15 -10.37 10.27 -19.60
C MET A 15 -10.84 10.24 -18.12
N PRO A 16 -11.72 9.31 -17.68
CA PRO A 16 -12.13 9.25 -16.27
C PRO A 16 -10.94 8.98 -15.32
N LEU A 17 -9.99 8.14 -15.73
CA LEU A 17 -8.82 7.83 -14.91
C LEU A 17 -7.86 9.03 -14.84
N ALA A 18 -7.63 9.70 -15.98
CA ALA A 18 -6.80 10.91 -16.03
C ALA A 18 -7.36 12.04 -15.14
N ALA A 19 -8.69 12.18 -15.09
CA ALA A 19 -9.33 13.14 -14.19
C ALA A 19 -9.04 12.85 -12.71
N LEU A 20 -9.00 11.56 -12.30
CA LEU A 20 -8.63 11.16 -10.94
C LEU A 20 -7.15 11.44 -10.63
N TYR A 21 -6.29 11.33 -11.64
CA TYR A 21 -4.86 11.63 -11.49
C TYR A 21 -4.50 13.11 -11.67
N GLY A 22 -5.48 13.95 -12.05
CA GLY A 22 -5.25 15.38 -12.31
C GLY A 22 -4.42 15.62 -13.58
N THR A 23 -4.48 14.71 -14.55
CA THR A 23 -3.72 14.78 -15.81
C THR A 23 -4.64 14.94 -17.02
N ALA A 24 -4.08 15.32 -18.17
CA ALA A 24 -4.77 15.31 -19.46
C ALA A 24 -4.51 14.00 -20.21
N THR A 25 -5.48 13.54 -21.00
CA THR A 25 -5.32 12.39 -21.90
C THR A 25 -6.16 12.58 -23.15
N GLY A 26 -5.90 11.76 -24.19
CA GLY A 26 -6.72 11.66 -25.39
C GLY A 26 -7.95 10.77 -25.21
N ASP A 27 -8.68 10.55 -26.29
CA ASP A 27 -9.83 9.65 -26.32
C ASP A 27 -9.40 8.18 -26.17
N GLY A 28 -10.22 7.39 -25.45
CA GLY A 28 -9.98 5.98 -25.22
C GLY A 28 -8.82 5.71 -24.25
N TRP A 29 -8.17 4.57 -24.41
CA TRP A 29 -6.98 4.20 -23.62
C TRP A 29 -5.71 4.71 -24.32
N THR A 30 -5.03 5.66 -23.66
CA THR A 30 -3.81 6.29 -24.19
C THR A 30 -2.64 5.97 -23.29
N ALA A 31 -1.47 5.67 -23.88
CA ALA A 31 -0.23 5.51 -23.13
C ALA A 31 0.14 6.84 -22.47
N TYR A 32 0.54 6.76 -21.21
CA TYR A 32 0.93 7.91 -20.40
C TYR A 32 2.18 7.58 -19.58
N GLU A 33 3.04 8.54 -19.39
CA GLU A 33 4.22 8.43 -18.54
C GLU A 33 4.22 9.60 -17.57
N PHE A 34 4.29 9.31 -16.28
CA PHE A 34 4.42 10.32 -15.24
C PHE A 34 5.83 10.90 -15.26
N ASP A 35 5.96 12.18 -14.95
CA ASP A 35 7.25 12.84 -14.80
C ASP A 35 8.05 12.23 -13.62
N ASP A 36 9.37 12.40 -13.66
CA ASP A 36 10.28 11.83 -12.64
C ASP A 36 10.03 12.39 -11.22
N ASP A 37 9.53 13.61 -11.12
CA ASP A 37 9.16 14.27 -9.88
C ASP A 37 7.70 13.99 -9.44
N SER A 38 6.96 13.22 -10.22
CA SER A 38 5.60 12.82 -9.84
C SER A 38 5.63 11.94 -8.60
N PRO A 39 4.70 12.13 -7.65
CA PRO A 39 4.56 11.22 -6.51
C PRO A 39 4.03 9.83 -6.89
N ARG A 40 3.75 9.62 -8.19
CA ARG A 40 3.16 8.35 -8.65
C ARG A 40 4.21 7.47 -9.28
N VAL A 41 4.30 6.23 -8.74
CA VAL A 41 5.24 5.21 -9.19
C VAL A 41 4.61 3.82 -9.10
N GLY A 42 4.71 3.05 -10.16
CA GLY A 42 4.32 1.65 -10.24
C GLY A 42 2.89 1.35 -9.80
N LEU A 43 2.64 0.10 -9.51
CA LEU A 43 1.34 -0.41 -9.06
C LEU A 43 0.88 0.17 -7.73
N LEU A 44 1.81 0.53 -6.85
CA LEU A 44 1.52 0.92 -5.47
C LEU A 44 0.72 2.21 -5.38
N THR A 45 0.89 3.10 -6.37
CA THR A 45 0.22 4.40 -6.42
C THR A 45 -0.98 4.44 -7.36
N HIS A 46 -1.37 3.29 -7.94
CA HIS A 46 -2.60 3.22 -8.71
C HIS A 46 -3.81 3.46 -7.81
N VAL A 47 -4.73 4.32 -8.26
CA VAL A 47 -5.97 4.61 -7.52
C VAL A 47 -6.76 3.34 -7.21
N SER A 48 -6.75 2.35 -8.10
CA SER A 48 -7.41 1.07 -7.88
C SER A 48 -6.82 0.28 -6.70
N PHE A 49 -5.49 0.27 -6.55
CA PHE A 49 -4.84 -0.36 -5.40
C PHE A 49 -5.11 0.40 -4.11
N LEU A 50 -4.95 1.72 -4.15
CA LEU A 50 -5.09 2.60 -2.99
C LEU A 50 -6.53 2.59 -2.46
N ALA A 51 -7.52 2.75 -3.34
CA ALA A 51 -8.93 2.77 -2.97
C ALA A 51 -9.45 1.39 -2.52
N ALA A 52 -9.05 0.31 -3.19
CA ALA A 52 -9.45 -1.05 -2.80
C ALA A 52 -8.88 -1.49 -1.44
N ASN A 53 -7.88 -0.78 -0.90
CA ASN A 53 -7.26 -1.04 0.39
C ASN A 53 -7.41 0.18 1.32
N SER A 54 -8.58 0.78 1.30
CA SER A 54 -8.99 1.90 2.15
C SER A 54 -10.36 1.62 2.76
N HIS A 55 -10.70 2.37 3.80
CA HIS A 55 -12.08 2.42 4.32
C HIS A 55 -12.94 3.35 3.45
N ALA A 56 -14.26 3.26 3.60
CA ALA A 56 -15.19 4.06 2.79
C ALA A 56 -14.97 5.58 2.89
N VAL A 57 -14.44 6.07 4.02
CA VAL A 57 -14.31 7.50 4.32
C VAL A 57 -12.86 7.95 4.56
N ARG A 58 -11.90 7.03 4.62
CA ARG A 58 -10.49 7.35 4.92
C ARG A 58 -9.53 6.32 4.36
N SER A 59 -8.27 6.70 4.16
CA SER A 59 -7.15 5.79 3.89
C SER A 59 -6.95 4.79 5.04
N SER A 60 -6.25 3.70 4.77
CA SER A 60 -5.91 2.70 5.76
C SER A 60 -4.49 2.17 5.56
N PRO A 61 -3.50 2.67 6.31
CA PRO A 61 -2.14 2.13 6.26
C PRO A 61 -2.11 0.63 6.48
N THR A 62 -2.84 0.14 7.49
CA THR A 62 -2.87 -1.29 7.84
C THR A 62 -3.39 -2.16 6.70
N LEU A 63 -4.51 -1.78 6.04
CA LEU A 63 -5.04 -2.54 4.91
C LEU A 63 -4.10 -2.49 3.70
N ARG A 64 -3.48 -1.33 3.42
CA ARG A 64 -2.49 -1.18 2.34
C ARG A 64 -1.27 -2.05 2.60
N GLY A 65 -0.70 -1.98 3.80
CA GLY A 65 0.45 -2.79 4.20
C GLY A 65 0.12 -4.30 4.21
N LYS A 66 -1.04 -4.70 4.73
CA LYS A 66 -1.51 -6.09 4.67
C LYS A 66 -1.60 -6.57 3.22
N ALA A 67 -2.16 -5.75 2.32
CA ALA A 67 -2.26 -6.11 0.90
C ALA A 67 -0.88 -6.28 0.25
N LEU A 68 0.11 -5.44 0.59
CA LEU A 68 1.49 -5.58 0.11
C LEU A 68 2.10 -6.90 0.58
N ARG A 69 2.00 -7.21 1.86
CA ARG A 69 2.51 -8.47 2.44
C ARG A 69 1.85 -9.69 1.82
N GLU A 70 0.53 -9.75 1.83
CA GLU A 70 -0.20 -10.96 1.46
C GLU A 70 -0.29 -11.16 -0.05
N ARG A 71 -0.55 -10.09 -0.82
CA ARG A 71 -0.81 -10.22 -2.27
C ARG A 71 0.47 -10.29 -3.09
N PHE A 72 1.49 -9.52 -2.73
CA PHE A 72 2.72 -9.43 -3.52
C PHE A 72 3.91 -10.21 -2.95
N LEU A 73 3.96 -10.38 -1.63
CA LEU A 73 5.07 -11.11 -0.98
C LEU A 73 4.66 -12.50 -0.49
N CYS A 74 3.38 -12.88 -0.57
CA CYS A 74 2.83 -14.14 -0.02
C CYS A 74 3.19 -14.36 1.46
N GLN A 75 3.30 -13.28 2.21
CA GLN A 75 3.54 -13.29 3.65
C GLN A 75 2.20 -13.14 4.35
N LYS A 76 1.74 -14.20 5.01
CA LYS A 76 0.48 -14.12 5.76
C LYS A 76 0.65 -13.20 6.96
N VAL A 77 -0.23 -12.21 7.08
CA VAL A 77 -0.39 -11.40 8.28
C VAL A 77 -1.35 -12.15 9.21
N PRO A 78 -1.01 -12.32 10.49
CA PRO A 78 -1.91 -12.95 11.45
C PRO A 78 -3.27 -12.24 11.48
N ASP A 79 -4.33 -13.01 11.68
CA ASP A 79 -5.64 -12.43 11.93
C ASP A 79 -5.68 -11.85 13.36
N PRO A 80 -6.42 -10.75 13.60
CA PRO A 80 -6.54 -10.19 14.92
C PRO A 80 -7.18 -11.20 15.88
N PRO A 81 -6.83 -11.18 17.18
CA PRO A 81 -7.54 -11.95 18.20
C PRO A 81 -9.04 -11.66 18.18
N PRO A 82 -9.90 -12.67 18.47
CA PRO A 82 -11.36 -12.52 18.33
C PRO A 82 -11.99 -11.52 19.33
N ASP A 83 -11.26 -11.12 20.35
CA ASP A 83 -11.65 -10.21 21.42
C ASP A 83 -11.09 -8.79 21.27
N VAL A 84 -10.49 -8.47 20.11
CA VAL A 84 -9.98 -7.12 19.86
C VAL A 84 -11.13 -6.15 19.63
N ASP A 85 -11.17 -5.11 20.46
CA ASP A 85 -12.08 -3.98 20.28
C ASP A 85 -11.48 -2.96 19.32
N PHE A 86 -12.09 -2.82 18.13
CA PHE A 86 -11.67 -1.87 17.11
C PHE A 86 -12.21 -0.44 17.33
N SER A 87 -13.12 -0.23 18.27
CA SER A 87 -13.69 1.09 18.56
C SER A 87 -12.66 2.07 19.14
N THR A 88 -11.65 1.56 19.83
CA THR A 88 -10.60 2.38 20.45
C THR A 88 -9.71 3.14 19.47
N LEU A 89 -9.75 2.80 18.16
CA LEU A 89 -9.03 3.52 17.11
C LEU A 89 -9.62 4.90 16.80
N GLU A 90 -10.87 5.14 17.17
CA GLU A 90 -11.59 6.41 16.88
C GLU A 90 -11.44 7.43 18.00
N GLU A 91 -10.97 7.02 19.19
CA GLU A 91 -11.03 7.84 20.40
C GLU A 91 -9.85 8.80 20.61
N ASN A 92 -8.82 8.79 19.74
CA ASN A 92 -7.74 9.77 19.89
C ASN A 92 -8.07 11.07 19.14
N GLU A 93 -8.95 11.89 19.71
CA GLU A 93 -9.38 13.19 19.16
C GLU A 93 -8.21 14.17 18.92
N HIS A 94 -7.03 13.89 19.48
CA HIS A 94 -5.84 14.74 19.35
C HIS A 94 -4.90 14.28 18.20
N ALA A 95 -5.07 13.07 17.71
CA ALA A 95 -4.23 12.57 16.62
C ALA A 95 -4.65 13.17 15.26
N THR A 96 -3.80 13.96 14.69
CA THR A 96 -4.07 14.66 13.42
C THR A 96 -3.80 13.78 12.21
N THR A 97 -2.83 12.88 12.28
CA THR A 97 -2.42 12.00 11.19
C THR A 97 -2.73 10.53 11.45
N ALA A 98 -2.76 9.73 10.38
CA ALA A 98 -2.90 8.28 10.51
C ALA A 98 -1.74 7.66 11.30
N ARG A 99 -0.51 8.19 11.17
CA ARG A 99 0.67 7.75 11.93
C ARG A 99 0.46 7.93 13.42
N GLU A 100 0.04 9.11 13.86
CA GLU A 100 -0.21 9.40 15.27
C GLU A 100 -1.31 8.50 15.86
N ARG A 101 -2.38 8.24 15.09
CA ARG A 101 -3.43 7.32 15.53
C ARG A 101 -2.91 5.90 15.71
N LEU A 102 -2.09 5.42 14.78
CA LEU A 102 -1.52 4.07 14.85
C LEU A 102 -0.45 3.93 15.93
N ASP A 103 0.38 4.94 16.15
CA ASP A 103 1.38 4.93 17.22
C ASP A 103 0.72 4.80 18.61
N ALA A 104 -0.38 5.53 18.83
CA ALA A 104 -1.18 5.38 20.05
C ALA A 104 -1.77 3.96 20.19
N HIS A 105 -2.25 3.39 19.07
CA HIS A 105 -2.80 2.03 19.05
C HIS A 105 -1.72 0.96 19.24
N ASN A 106 -0.55 1.13 18.68
CA ASN A 106 0.58 0.22 18.77
C ASN A 106 1.20 0.15 20.19
N SER A 107 0.83 1.05 21.08
CA SER A 107 1.19 0.96 22.49
C SER A 107 0.56 -0.26 23.20
N ASN A 108 -0.51 -0.83 22.64
CA ASN A 108 -1.14 -2.05 23.13
C ASN A 108 -0.43 -3.30 22.55
N PRO A 109 0.18 -4.16 23.40
CA PRO A 109 0.91 -5.35 22.93
C PRO A 109 0.08 -6.33 22.11
N SER A 110 -1.24 -6.40 22.34
CA SER A 110 -2.15 -7.27 21.57
C SER A 110 -2.34 -6.80 20.13
N CYS A 111 -2.15 -5.52 19.86
CA CYS A 111 -2.30 -4.91 18.54
C CYS A 111 -0.96 -4.81 17.80
N ALA A 112 0.11 -4.48 18.54
CA ALA A 112 1.44 -4.22 18.01
C ALA A 112 1.98 -5.34 17.11
N GLY A 113 1.71 -6.60 17.43
CA GLY A 113 2.24 -7.76 16.70
C GLY A 113 1.86 -7.80 15.22
N CYS A 114 0.64 -7.36 14.86
CA CYS A 114 0.19 -7.28 13.47
C CYS A 114 0.58 -5.93 12.84
N HIS A 115 0.40 -4.85 13.58
CA HIS A 115 0.63 -3.48 13.08
C HIS A 115 2.10 -3.22 12.73
N LEU A 116 3.05 -3.71 13.53
CA LEU A 116 4.49 -3.63 13.21
C LEU A 116 4.88 -4.29 11.88
N ILE A 117 4.08 -5.27 11.42
CA ILE A 117 4.33 -5.96 10.15
C ILE A 117 3.74 -5.18 8.97
N THR A 118 2.61 -4.49 9.15
CA THR A 118 1.83 -3.88 8.08
C THR A 118 2.03 -2.38 7.95
N ASP A 119 1.99 -1.67 9.07
CA ASP A 119 1.88 -0.22 9.07
C ASP A 119 3.09 0.52 8.49
N PRO A 120 4.34 0.08 8.71
CA PRO A 120 5.50 0.79 8.14
C PRO A 120 5.44 0.97 6.62
N MET A 121 4.93 -0.04 5.90
CA MET A 121 4.74 0.07 4.45
C MET A 121 3.51 0.87 4.07
N GLY A 122 2.43 0.70 4.83
CA GLY A 122 1.16 1.37 4.55
C GLY A 122 1.21 2.87 4.82
N LEU A 123 1.94 3.29 5.85
CA LEU A 123 2.15 4.70 6.21
C LEU A 123 2.89 5.47 5.12
N THR A 124 3.79 4.83 4.38
CA THR A 124 4.44 5.44 3.21
C THR A 124 3.44 5.81 2.10
N LEU A 125 2.29 5.16 2.08
CA LEU A 125 1.23 5.44 1.10
C LEU A 125 0.19 6.45 1.60
N GLU A 126 0.39 7.09 2.78
CA GLU A 126 -0.57 8.06 3.33
C GLU A 126 -0.53 9.42 2.63
N ASN A 127 0.47 9.69 1.80
CA ASN A 127 0.42 10.78 0.85
C ASN A 127 -0.64 10.57 -0.26
N PHE A 128 -1.43 9.49 -0.18
CA PHE A 128 -2.62 9.27 -1.00
C PHE A 128 -3.81 9.00 -0.08
N ASP A 129 -4.87 9.76 -0.25
CA ASP A 129 -6.11 9.62 0.51
C ASP A 129 -6.86 8.29 0.23
N GLY A 130 -8.06 8.15 0.77
CA GLY A 130 -8.89 6.96 0.57
C GLY A 130 -9.33 6.72 -0.87
N ALA A 131 -9.41 7.77 -1.68
CA ALA A 131 -9.71 7.68 -3.11
C ALA A 131 -8.45 7.54 -3.99
N GLY A 132 -7.26 7.60 -3.38
CA GLY A 132 -5.97 7.56 -4.06
C GLY A 132 -5.55 8.91 -4.65
N ILE A 133 -6.10 10.02 -4.16
CA ILE A 133 -5.69 11.37 -4.55
C ILE A 133 -4.50 11.78 -3.70
N PHE A 134 -3.47 12.39 -4.34
CA PHE A 134 -2.26 12.83 -3.65
C PHE A 134 -2.54 13.96 -2.67
N ARG A 135 -1.91 13.88 -1.48
CA ARG A 135 -1.93 14.90 -0.43
C ARG A 135 -0.58 14.94 0.30
N GLY A 136 -0.13 16.11 0.72
CA GLY A 136 1.05 16.28 1.60
C GLY A 136 0.69 16.55 3.06
N ILE A 137 -0.59 16.82 3.33
CA ILE A 137 -1.09 17.29 4.63
C ILE A 137 -2.35 16.51 5.00
N GLU A 138 -2.48 16.10 6.26
CA GLU A 138 -3.69 15.54 6.85
C GLU A 138 -4.07 16.38 8.08
N ASN A 139 -5.31 16.88 8.12
CA ASN A 139 -5.84 17.70 9.22
C ASN A 139 -4.90 18.85 9.66
N GLY A 140 -4.22 19.49 8.70
CA GLY A 140 -3.30 20.62 8.94
C GLY A 140 -1.87 20.22 9.33
N THR A 141 -1.57 18.92 9.43
CA THR A 141 -0.24 18.40 9.79
C THR A 141 0.44 17.79 8.56
N GLU A 142 1.71 18.12 8.33
CA GLU A 142 2.54 17.53 7.28
C GLU A 142 2.69 16.01 7.53
N LEU A 143 2.60 15.23 6.46
CA LEU A 143 2.66 13.78 6.55
C LEU A 143 4.11 13.29 6.63
N ASP A 144 4.43 12.52 7.66
CA ASP A 144 5.61 11.67 7.69
C ASP A 144 5.29 10.36 6.98
N ILE A 145 5.91 10.16 5.80
CA ILE A 145 5.72 8.99 4.94
C ILE A 145 6.94 8.05 4.94
N THR A 146 7.86 8.23 5.87
CA THR A 146 8.98 7.29 6.05
C THR A 146 8.46 5.89 6.41
N GLY A 147 9.19 4.86 6.01
CA GLY A 147 8.77 3.50 6.27
C GLY A 147 9.91 2.48 6.24
N GLU A 148 9.52 1.22 6.38
CA GLU A 148 10.44 0.09 6.42
C GLU A 148 9.82 -1.17 5.79
N LEU A 149 10.64 -1.95 5.10
CA LEU A 149 10.31 -3.30 4.63
C LEU A 149 11.45 -4.27 4.98
N ASP A 150 11.23 -5.13 5.98
CA ASP A 150 12.17 -6.19 6.40
C ASP A 150 13.61 -5.68 6.63
N GLY A 151 13.74 -4.56 7.36
CA GLY A 151 15.04 -3.92 7.70
C GLY A 151 15.56 -2.93 6.66
N ILE A 152 14.83 -2.71 5.56
CA ILE A 152 15.18 -1.71 4.54
C ILE A 152 14.34 -0.47 4.78
N PHE A 153 14.99 0.61 5.24
CA PHE A 153 14.37 1.91 5.49
C PHE A 153 14.31 2.74 4.21
N TYR A 154 13.27 3.55 4.08
CA TYR A 154 13.07 4.47 2.95
C TYR A 154 12.26 5.70 3.39
N ASP A 155 12.40 6.78 2.65
CA ASP A 155 11.83 8.08 3.00
C ASP A 155 10.52 8.37 2.28
N ASP A 156 10.23 7.63 1.19
CA ASP A 156 9.09 7.91 0.31
C ASP A 156 8.60 6.67 -0.44
N VAL A 157 7.64 6.88 -1.33
CA VAL A 157 7.03 5.83 -2.12
C VAL A 157 7.97 5.24 -3.19
N ASP A 158 8.92 6.02 -3.71
CA ASP A 158 9.94 5.51 -4.65
C ASP A 158 10.89 4.54 -3.94
N GLY A 159 11.26 4.86 -2.71
CA GLY A 159 12.02 3.96 -1.84
C GLY A 159 11.26 2.66 -1.54
N LEU A 160 9.97 2.75 -1.17
CA LEU A 160 9.11 1.57 -0.99
C LEU A 160 9.01 0.74 -2.27
N ALA A 161 8.78 1.39 -3.43
CA ALA A 161 8.69 0.73 -4.73
C ALA A 161 9.98 -0.02 -5.07
N THR A 162 11.14 0.59 -4.80
CA THR A 162 12.46 -0.01 -4.97
C THR A 162 12.68 -1.19 -4.02
N ALA A 163 12.32 -1.06 -2.76
CA ALA A 163 12.39 -2.14 -1.78
C ALA A 163 11.51 -3.33 -2.20
N MET A 164 10.27 -3.07 -2.65
CA MET A 164 9.36 -4.09 -3.18
C MET A 164 9.94 -4.78 -4.43
N ARG A 165 10.43 -4.00 -5.41
CA ARG A 165 11.03 -4.52 -6.64
C ARG A 165 12.18 -5.49 -6.37
N ASN A 166 12.99 -5.18 -5.37
CA ASN A 166 14.19 -5.95 -5.04
C ASN A 166 13.92 -7.07 -4.01
N HIS A 167 12.70 -7.16 -3.49
CA HIS A 167 12.36 -8.12 -2.44
C HIS A 167 12.43 -9.57 -2.97
N PRO A 168 13.15 -10.49 -2.31
CA PRO A 168 13.38 -11.85 -2.81
C PRO A 168 12.09 -12.67 -2.96
N LYS A 169 11.08 -12.41 -2.15
CA LYS A 169 9.79 -13.11 -2.23
C LYS A 169 8.88 -12.65 -3.36
N LEU A 170 9.13 -11.50 -3.98
CA LEU A 170 8.22 -10.90 -4.95
C LEU A 170 7.97 -11.85 -6.16
N SER A 171 9.03 -12.29 -6.81
CA SER A 171 8.92 -13.19 -7.97
C SER A 171 8.42 -14.60 -7.58
N ALA A 172 8.85 -15.11 -6.43
CA ALA A 172 8.39 -16.40 -5.93
C ALA A 172 6.88 -16.38 -5.64
N CYS A 173 6.38 -15.28 -5.06
CA CYS A 173 4.95 -15.09 -4.80
C CYS A 173 4.14 -15.07 -6.11
N LEU A 174 4.61 -14.36 -7.16
CA LEU A 174 3.95 -14.37 -8.45
C LEU A 174 3.83 -15.79 -9.01
N VAL A 175 4.92 -16.56 -9.01
CA VAL A 175 4.92 -17.95 -9.50
C VAL A 175 3.90 -18.79 -8.73
N ASN A 176 3.88 -18.69 -7.41
CA ASN A 176 2.91 -19.39 -6.57
C ASN A 176 1.46 -19.03 -6.89
N ARG A 177 1.18 -17.74 -7.13
CA ARG A 177 -0.15 -17.25 -7.51
C ARG A 177 -0.58 -17.74 -8.89
N LEU A 178 0.31 -17.69 -9.87
CA LEU A 178 0.05 -18.21 -11.21
C LEU A 178 -0.20 -19.73 -11.21
N TYR A 179 0.60 -20.47 -10.45
CA TYR A 179 0.41 -21.90 -10.29
C TYR A 179 -0.95 -22.21 -9.64
N ALA A 180 -1.27 -21.57 -8.53
CA ALA A 180 -2.55 -21.74 -7.84
C ALA A 180 -3.75 -21.41 -8.76
N TYR A 181 -3.64 -20.33 -9.55
CA TYR A 181 -4.66 -19.97 -10.54
C TYR A 181 -4.83 -21.06 -11.62
N GLY A 182 -3.71 -21.57 -12.17
CA GLY A 182 -3.75 -22.58 -13.22
C GLY A 182 -4.21 -23.96 -12.76
N THR A 183 -3.98 -24.32 -11.49
CA THR A 183 -4.32 -25.65 -10.93
C THR A 183 -5.59 -25.66 -10.06
N GLY A 184 -6.17 -24.49 -9.80
CA GLY A 184 -7.35 -24.35 -8.94
C GLY A 184 -7.08 -24.58 -7.45
N GLY A 185 -5.82 -24.56 -7.01
CA GLY A 185 -5.47 -24.78 -5.60
C GLY A 185 -4.08 -24.28 -5.21
N PRO A 186 -3.83 -24.13 -3.90
CA PRO A 186 -2.53 -23.66 -3.43
C PRO A 186 -1.42 -24.68 -3.77
N VAL A 187 -0.18 -24.17 -3.88
CA VAL A 187 1.00 -25.02 -4.01
C VAL A 187 1.13 -25.89 -2.78
N SER A 188 0.84 -27.19 -2.90
CA SER A 188 1.19 -28.15 -1.87
C SER A 188 2.65 -28.60 -2.11
N LEU A 189 3.57 -28.07 -1.34
CA LEU A 189 4.91 -28.63 -1.28
C LEU A 189 4.78 -30.00 -0.54
N ARG A 190 4.62 -31.06 -1.29
CA ARG A 190 4.87 -32.42 -0.76
C ARG A 190 6.38 -32.63 -0.87
N TYR A 191 7.07 -32.56 0.24
CA TYR A 191 8.40 -33.12 0.40
C TYR A 191 8.29 -34.60 0.75
#